data_63879d72d56fb6856ab42ca482b909d9
#
_entry.id   63879d72d56fb6856ab42ca482b909d9
#
_cell.length_a   1.000
_cell.length_b   1.000
_cell.length_c   1.000
_cell.angle_alpha   90.00
_cell.angle_beta   90.00
_cell.angle_gamma   90.00
#
_symmetry.space_group_name_H-M   'P 1'
#
loop_
_entity.id
_entity.type
_entity.pdbx_description
1 polymer ?
#
loop_
_entity_poly.entity_id
_entity_poly.type
_entity_poly.pdbx_seq_one_letter_code
_entity_poly.pdbx_strand_id
1 'polypeptide(L)'
;MKPGAAAPKGEGPAEKTEQPVLVALRLKLEGGKITEAEHLLAGITGDMDTLKTPRPGLLAEVPAAERMDHAELIRIGASYYDALDDNDGTLMPFADDCERHENGMVTAGANAGAGPNSAGTGKIARDCAGQLTSKVMSYIGPIVNRRVFAADPVTGLVMGLSHFRHPMDTPRYEVINTDGTRAMFEMKFEPFDLPAAHVYKIGGDGKVHEIEASGFMAPYNSPTGWE
;
A
#
# COMPACT_ATOMS: atom_id res chain seq x y z
N MET A 1 -35.16 18.78 -51.67
CA MET A 1 -34.05 19.36 -50.86
C MET A 1 -34.18 18.85 -49.43
N LYS A 2 -33.23 18.07 -48.93
CA LYS A 2 -33.17 17.65 -47.53
C LYS A 2 -32.42 18.75 -46.75
N PRO A 3 -32.86 19.14 -45.52
CA PRO A 3 -32.15 20.13 -44.74
C PRO A 3 -30.82 19.51 -44.27
N GLY A 4 -29.73 20.28 -44.33
CA GLY A 4 -28.40 19.86 -43.95
C GLY A 4 -28.29 19.60 -42.43
N ALA A 5 -27.54 18.55 -42.12
CA ALA A 5 -27.18 18.24 -40.75
C ALA A 5 -26.33 19.37 -40.15
N ALA A 6 -26.70 19.82 -38.97
CA ALA A 6 -25.93 20.80 -38.21
C ALA A 6 -24.59 20.19 -37.83
N ALA A 7 -23.50 20.95 -38.00
CA ALA A 7 -22.16 20.57 -37.55
C ALA A 7 -22.15 20.33 -36.03
N PRO A 8 -21.39 19.35 -35.51
CA PRO A 8 -21.26 19.13 -34.08
C PRO A 8 -20.67 20.41 -33.44
N LYS A 9 -21.27 20.86 -32.37
CA LYS A 9 -20.75 21.94 -31.54
C LYS A 9 -19.42 21.46 -30.99
N GLY A 10 -18.33 22.21 -31.29
CA GLY A 10 -17.02 21.91 -30.74
C GLY A 10 -17.12 21.88 -29.22
N GLU A 11 -16.63 20.81 -28.63
CA GLU A 11 -16.39 20.74 -27.19
C GLU A 11 -15.42 21.86 -26.84
N GLY A 12 -15.84 22.78 -25.96
CA GLY A 12 -14.94 23.77 -25.40
C GLY A 12 -13.76 23.09 -24.70
N PRO A 13 -12.66 23.82 -24.46
CA PRO A 13 -11.50 23.23 -23.77
C PRO A 13 -12.00 22.60 -22.47
N ALA A 14 -11.70 21.29 -22.29
CA ALA A 14 -12.05 20.57 -21.08
C ALA A 14 -11.54 21.37 -19.88
N GLU A 15 -12.42 21.74 -18.99
CA GLU A 15 -12.07 22.39 -17.73
C GLU A 15 -11.08 21.46 -17.03
N LYS A 16 -9.85 21.92 -16.82
CA LYS A 16 -8.83 21.17 -16.06
C LYS A 16 -9.30 21.13 -14.61
N THR A 17 -9.99 20.08 -14.23
CA THR A 17 -10.30 19.82 -12.83
C THR A 17 -9.02 19.37 -12.14
N GLU A 18 -8.55 20.16 -11.18
CA GLU A 18 -7.45 19.77 -10.30
C GLU A 18 -7.93 18.56 -9.47
N GLN A 19 -7.17 17.46 -9.56
CA GLN A 19 -7.44 16.28 -8.77
C GLN A 19 -6.35 16.16 -7.69
N PRO A 20 -6.73 16.05 -6.40
CA PRO A 20 -5.77 15.82 -5.34
C PRO A 20 -5.13 14.42 -5.50
N VAL A 21 -3.84 14.33 -5.18
CA VAL A 21 -3.08 13.10 -5.21
C VAL A 21 -2.27 12.93 -3.94
N LEU A 22 -2.00 11.69 -3.57
CA LEU A 22 -0.97 11.35 -2.59
C LEU A 22 0.39 11.34 -3.27
N VAL A 23 1.38 11.87 -2.60
CA VAL A 23 2.77 11.90 -3.09
C VAL A 23 3.66 11.18 -2.07
N ALA A 24 4.24 10.04 -2.46
CA ALA A 24 5.35 9.47 -1.75
C ALA A 24 6.64 10.01 -2.39
N LEU A 25 7.45 10.73 -1.61
CA LEU A 25 8.66 11.39 -2.09
C LEU A 25 9.88 10.92 -1.30
N ARG A 26 10.89 10.43 -2.02
CA ARG A 26 12.23 10.18 -1.51
C ARG A 26 13.20 11.18 -2.10
N LEU A 27 14.02 11.77 -1.25
CA LEU A 27 15.13 12.64 -1.67
C LEU A 27 16.45 12.08 -1.11
N LYS A 28 17.48 12.03 -1.94
CA LYS A 28 18.85 11.80 -1.50
C LYS A 28 19.59 13.12 -1.46
N LEU A 29 20.23 13.40 -0.35
CA LEU A 29 21.02 14.63 -0.16
C LEU A 29 22.48 14.28 0.00
N GLU A 30 23.34 14.94 -0.78
CA GLU A 30 24.79 14.84 -0.68
C GLU A 30 25.39 16.25 -0.73
N GLY A 31 26.23 16.59 0.23
CA GLY A 31 26.82 17.92 0.31
C GLY A 31 25.81 19.08 0.37
N GLY A 32 24.63 18.86 0.98
CA GLY A 32 23.57 19.86 1.09
C GLY A 32 22.77 20.08 -0.21
N LYS A 33 22.93 19.21 -1.21
CA LYS A 33 22.20 19.24 -2.49
C LYS A 33 21.38 17.98 -2.67
N ILE A 34 20.23 18.11 -3.34
CA ILE A 34 19.45 16.95 -3.78
C ILE A 34 20.18 16.33 -4.98
N THR A 35 20.60 15.07 -4.84
CA THR A 35 21.26 14.28 -5.91
C THR A 35 20.33 13.26 -6.54
N GLU A 36 19.29 12.82 -5.81
CA GLU A 36 18.23 11.96 -6.34
C GLU A 36 16.88 12.46 -5.83
N ALA A 37 15.88 12.41 -6.69
CA ALA A 37 14.48 12.61 -6.34
C ALA A 37 13.66 11.49 -6.98
N GLU A 38 12.95 10.75 -6.16
CA GLU A 38 12.05 9.68 -6.58
C GLU A 38 10.68 9.94 -5.99
N HIS A 39 9.66 9.88 -6.83
CA HIS A 39 8.30 10.12 -6.39
C HIS A 39 7.32 9.12 -6.99
N LEU A 40 6.29 8.83 -6.23
CA LEU A 40 5.13 8.07 -6.65
C LEU A 40 3.90 8.93 -6.41
N LEU A 41 3.02 9.01 -7.41
CA LEU A 41 1.77 9.75 -7.35
C LEU A 41 0.62 8.75 -7.38
N ALA A 42 -0.22 8.75 -6.36
CA ALA A 42 -1.38 7.88 -6.27
C ALA A 42 -2.68 8.69 -6.14
N GLY A 43 -3.74 8.22 -6.78
CA GLY A 43 -5.08 8.76 -6.58
C GLY A 43 -5.60 8.44 -5.18
N ILE A 44 -6.42 9.33 -4.62
CA ILE A 44 -7.06 9.12 -3.32
C ILE A 44 -8.32 8.30 -3.54
N THR A 45 -8.45 7.18 -2.83
CA THR A 45 -9.63 6.30 -2.86
C THR A 45 -10.46 6.36 -1.57
N GLY A 46 -9.86 6.84 -0.48
CA GLY A 46 -10.50 7.03 0.81
C GLY A 46 -11.07 8.43 1.01
N ASP A 47 -11.42 8.73 2.26
CA ASP A 47 -11.87 10.07 2.64
C ASP A 47 -10.69 11.05 2.69
N MET A 48 -10.72 12.04 1.82
CA MET A 48 -9.69 13.07 1.73
C MET A 48 -9.55 13.89 3.03
N ASP A 49 -10.61 14.02 3.82
CA ASP A 49 -10.54 14.78 5.06
C ASP A 49 -9.64 14.11 6.10
N THR A 50 -9.51 12.79 6.08
CA THR A 50 -8.61 12.03 6.94
C THR A 50 -7.13 12.19 6.57
N LEU A 51 -6.85 12.69 5.38
CA LEU A 51 -5.50 12.89 4.86
C LEU A 51 -4.95 14.31 5.06
N LYS A 52 -5.78 15.25 5.53
CA LYS A 52 -5.39 16.66 5.72
C LYS A 52 -4.37 16.84 6.85
N THR A 53 -4.37 15.94 7.82
CA THR A 53 -3.43 15.95 8.96
C THR A 53 -2.90 14.55 9.19
N PRO A 54 -1.59 14.42 9.50
CA PRO A 54 -1.04 13.11 9.87
C PRO A 54 -1.75 12.56 11.12
N ARG A 55 -1.93 11.24 11.15
CA ARG A 55 -2.45 10.59 12.36
C ARG A 55 -1.45 10.77 13.52
N PRO A 56 -1.92 10.93 14.76
CA PRO A 56 -1.07 11.13 15.93
C PRO A 56 -0.03 10.01 16.10
N GLY A 57 -0.38 8.75 15.81
CA GLY A 57 0.53 7.61 15.90
C GLY A 57 1.75 7.75 15.00
N LEU A 58 1.60 8.25 13.78
CA LEU A 58 2.71 8.50 12.85
C LEU A 58 3.68 9.57 13.39
N LEU A 59 3.17 10.58 14.10
CA LEU A 59 3.98 11.68 14.63
C LEU A 59 4.60 11.37 16.01
N ALA A 60 4.11 10.36 16.72
CA ALA A 60 4.59 10.02 18.04
C ALA A 60 6.06 9.59 18.01
N GLU A 61 6.88 10.14 18.90
CA GLU A 61 8.26 9.70 19.07
C GLU A 61 8.30 8.40 19.89
N VAL A 62 9.24 7.52 19.54
CA VAL A 62 9.59 6.36 20.35
C VAL A 62 10.44 6.81 21.53
N PRO A 63 10.13 6.37 22.77
CA PRO A 63 10.95 6.70 23.93
C PRO A 63 12.42 6.36 23.70
N ALA A 64 13.34 7.25 24.08
CA ALA A 64 14.76 7.12 23.74
C ALA A 64 15.39 5.77 24.17
N ALA A 65 14.92 5.19 25.27
CA ALA A 65 15.39 3.90 25.77
C ALA A 65 14.88 2.68 24.98
N GLU A 66 13.87 2.89 24.13
CA GLU A 66 13.18 1.83 23.36
C GLU A 66 13.47 1.95 21.85
N ARG A 67 14.25 2.95 21.45
CA ARG A 67 14.58 3.18 20.04
C ARG A 67 15.46 2.07 19.49
N MET A 68 15.03 1.48 18.42
CA MET A 68 15.82 0.53 17.63
C MET A 68 16.79 1.28 16.72
N ASP A 69 17.87 0.62 16.33
CA ASP A 69 18.78 1.18 15.35
C ASP A 69 18.19 1.13 13.91
N HIS A 70 18.82 1.85 13.01
CA HIS A 70 18.39 1.98 11.64
C HIS A 70 18.31 0.64 10.91
N ALA A 71 19.26 -0.27 11.15
CA ALA A 71 19.32 -1.57 10.47
C ALA A 71 18.18 -2.48 10.91
N GLU A 72 17.85 -2.49 12.19
CA GLU A 72 16.74 -3.28 12.73
C GLU A 72 15.39 -2.78 12.23
N LEU A 73 15.18 -1.46 12.20
CA LEU A 73 13.97 -0.87 11.65
C LEU A 73 13.78 -1.26 10.17
N ILE A 74 14.85 -1.18 9.37
CA ILE A 74 14.80 -1.59 7.96
C ILE A 74 14.49 -3.08 7.83
N ARG A 75 15.07 -3.94 8.66
CA ARG A 75 14.80 -5.38 8.65
C ARG A 75 13.33 -5.67 8.92
N ILE A 76 12.73 -4.99 9.91
CA ILE A 76 11.30 -5.14 10.22
C ILE A 76 10.45 -4.65 9.05
N GLY A 77 10.71 -3.45 8.52
CA GLY A 77 9.95 -2.93 7.38
C GLY A 77 10.04 -3.80 6.12
N ALA A 78 11.22 -4.38 5.86
CA ALA A 78 11.43 -5.27 4.72
C ALA A 78 10.65 -6.59 4.82
N SER A 79 10.43 -7.11 6.04
CA SER A 79 9.71 -8.38 6.24
C SER A 79 8.24 -8.33 5.79
N TYR A 80 7.68 -7.13 5.58
CA TYR A 80 6.33 -6.99 5.01
C TYR A 80 6.19 -7.64 3.64
N TYR A 81 7.19 -7.49 2.80
CA TYR A 81 7.17 -8.06 1.45
C TYR A 81 7.26 -9.58 1.47
N ASP A 82 8.01 -10.16 2.42
CA ASP A 82 8.08 -11.60 2.61
C ASP A 82 6.73 -12.12 3.13
N ALA A 83 6.12 -11.42 4.09
CA ALA A 83 4.81 -11.76 4.61
C ALA A 83 3.71 -11.75 3.53
N LEU A 84 3.79 -10.83 2.57
CA LEU A 84 2.89 -10.77 1.41
C LEU A 84 3.14 -11.90 0.42
N ASP A 85 4.40 -12.14 0.02
CA ASP A 85 4.75 -13.18 -0.95
C ASP A 85 4.38 -14.58 -0.45
N ASP A 86 4.63 -14.85 0.85
CA ASP A 86 4.36 -16.15 1.46
C ASP A 86 2.91 -16.27 1.96
N ASN A 87 2.13 -15.18 1.93
CA ASN A 87 0.81 -15.10 2.55
C ASN A 87 0.83 -15.58 4.01
N ASP A 88 1.83 -15.13 4.75
CA ASP A 88 2.06 -15.47 6.15
C ASP A 88 2.27 -14.21 7.00
N GLY A 89 1.23 -13.81 7.72
CA GLY A 89 1.27 -12.63 8.60
C GLY A 89 2.20 -12.80 9.81
N THR A 90 2.74 -13.99 10.08
CA THR A 90 3.68 -14.20 11.19
C THR A 90 5.11 -13.74 10.86
N LEU A 91 5.42 -13.52 9.58
CA LEU A 91 6.73 -13.08 9.14
C LEU A 91 7.04 -11.61 9.45
N MET A 92 6.02 -10.81 9.72
CA MET A 92 6.17 -9.42 10.19
C MET A 92 5.58 -9.27 11.59
N PRO A 93 6.27 -8.60 12.53
CA PRO A 93 5.76 -8.42 13.88
C PRO A 93 4.66 -7.34 13.93
N PHE A 94 3.44 -7.70 13.56
CA PHE A 94 2.31 -6.77 13.67
C PHE A 94 1.87 -6.62 15.12
N ALA A 95 1.50 -5.39 15.52
CA ALA A 95 0.82 -5.12 16.77
C ALA A 95 -0.67 -5.47 16.68
N ASP A 96 -1.30 -5.72 17.81
CA ASP A 96 -2.74 -6.06 17.86
C ASP A 96 -3.62 -4.88 17.43
N ASP A 97 -3.12 -3.65 17.57
CA ASP A 97 -3.76 -2.41 17.15
C ASP A 97 -3.33 -1.95 15.75
N CYS A 98 -2.63 -2.79 15.01
CA CYS A 98 -2.15 -2.45 13.66
C CYS A 98 -3.31 -2.01 12.75
N GLU A 99 -3.12 -0.85 12.12
CA GLU A 99 -4.04 -0.34 11.10
C GLU A 99 -3.29 -0.08 9.77
N ARG A 100 -3.84 -0.59 8.66
CA ARG A 100 -3.30 -0.40 7.32
C ARG A 100 -4.21 0.50 6.50
N HIS A 101 -3.62 1.54 5.96
CA HIS A 101 -4.27 2.42 4.99
C HIS A 101 -3.67 2.22 3.60
N GLU A 102 -4.50 2.35 2.58
CA GLU A 102 -4.08 2.31 1.18
C GLU A 102 -4.79 3.41 0.41
N ASN A 103 -4.03 4.32 -0.15
CA ASN A 103 -4.54 5.49 -0.86
C ASN A 103 -5.63 6.26 -0.07
N GLY A 104 -5.47 6.34 1.26
CA GLY A 104 -6.40 7.00 2.18
C GLY A 104 -7.57 6.14 2.67
N MET A 105 -7.70 4.90 2.23
CA MET A 105 -8.75 3.97 2.68
C MET A 105 -8.19 3.00 3.73
N VAL A 106 -8.91 2.78 4.83
CA VAL A 106 -8.55 1.77 5.84
C VAL A 106 -8.83 0.39 5.27
N THR A 107 -7.78 -0.42 5.09
CA THR A 107 -7.84 -1.74 4.46
C THR A 107 -7.58 -2.91 5.42
N ALA A 108 -6.95 -2.66 6.57
CA ALA A 108 -6.85 -3.62 7.68
C ALA A 108 -6.86 -2.89 9.01
N GLY A 109 -7.19 -3.61 10.09
CA GLY A 109 -7.31 -3.09 11.45
C GLY A 109 -8.77 -2.99 11.92
N ALA A 110 -8.96 -2.49 13.14
CA ALA A 110 -10.29 -2.41 13.78
C ALA A 110 -11.29 -1.54 13.00
N ASN A 111 -10.79 -0.53 12.29
CA ASN A 111 -11.60 0.41 11.49
C ASN A 111 -11.74 0.00 10.02
N ALA A 112 -11.23 -1.16 9.63
CA ALA A 112 -11.32 -1.61 8.24
C ALA A 112 -12.79 -1.83 7.84
N GLY A 113 -13.21 -1.08 6.83
CA GLY A 113 -14.51 -1.26 6.19
C GLY A 113 -14.59 -2.54 5.37
N ALA A 114 -15.77 -2.79 4.77
CA ALA A 114 -15.93 -3.81 3.75
C ALA A 114 -15.27 -3.31 2.45
N GLY A 115 -13.94 -3.43 2.36
CA GLY A 115 -13.19 -3.07 1.16
C GLY A 115 -13.29 -4.15 0.07
N PRO A 116 -12.77 -3.89 -1.14
CA PRO A 116 -12.75 -4.86 -2.25
C PRO A 116 -12.03 -6.18 -1.89
N ASN A 117 -11.08 -6.13 -0.95
CA ASN A 117 -10.37 -7.31 -0.44
C ASN A 117 -11.13 -8.03 0.69
N SER A 118 -12.23 -7.48 1.18
CA SER A 118 -13.18 -8.19 2.06
C SER A 118 -14.20 -9.00 1.28
N ALA A 119 -13.98 -9.14 0.00
CA ALA A 119 -14.83 -9.65 -1.05
C ALA A 119 -15.70 -10.82 -0.63
N GLY A 120 -16.93 -10.50 -0.42
CA GLY A 120 -18.05 -11.41 -0.56
C GLY A 120 -18.35 -12.36 0.59
N THR A 121 -17.42 -12.72 1.45
CA THR A 121 -17.69 -13.69 2.52
C THR A 121 -17.94 -13.08 3.89
N GLY A 122 -17.50 -11.83 4.13
CA GLY A 122 -17.57 -11.18 5.45
C GLY A 122 -16.77 -11.90 6.55
N LYS A 123 -16.03 -12.95 6.18
CA LYS A 123 -15.37 -13.88 7.09
C LYS A 123 -13.84 -13.80 7.06
N ILE A 124 -13.26 -13.03 6.16
CA ILE A 124 -11.80 -12.83 6.11
C ILE A 124 -11.36 -11.99 7.32
N ALA A 125 -10.25 -12.38 7.92
CA ALA A 125 -9.64 -11.61 9.01
C ALA A 125 -9.31 -10.18 8.54
N ARG A 126 -9.53 -9.22 9.43
CA ARG A 126 -9.35 -7.79 9.13
C ARG A 126 -8.16 -7.17 9.83
N ASP A 127 -7.58 -7.85 10.82
CA ASP A 127 -6.30 -7.42 11.40
C ASP A 127 -5.17 -7.56 10.39
N CYS A 128 -4.06 -6.83 10.60
CA CYS A 128 -2.96 -6.77 9.63
C CYS A 128 -2.35 -8.15 9.35
N ALA A 129 -2.10 -8.96 10.39
CA ALA A 129 -1.51 -10.29 10.24
C ALA A 129 -2.51 -11.28 9.61
N GLY A 130 -3.73 -11.30 10.11
CA GLY A 130 -4.78 -12.21 9.66
C GLY A 130 -5.17 -11.98 8.20
N GLN A 131 -5.17 -10.74 7.73
CA GLN A 131 -5.43 -10.44 6.33
C GLN A 131 -4.43 -11.18 5.40
N LEU A 132 -3.15 -11.22 5.74
CA LEU A 132 -2.14 -11.96 4.97
C LEU A 132 -2.32 -13.46 5.11
N THR A 133 -2.40 -13.96 6.34
CA THR A 133 -2.55 -15.40 6.64
C THR A 133 -3.85 -15.99 6.05
N SER A 134 -4.88 -15.16 5.84
CA SER A 134 -6.11 -15.57 5.17
C SER A 134 -5.92 -15.93 3.70
N LYS A 135 -4.78 -15.62 3.11
CA LYS A 135 -4.45 -15.80 1.69
C LYS A 135 -5.29 -14.96 0.72
N VAL A 136 -5.99 -13.94 1.21
CA VAL A 136 -6.80 -13.07 0.35
C VAL A 136 -5.93 -12.28 -0.65
N MET A 137 -4.63 -12.14 -0.37
CA MET A 137 -3.64 -11.47 -1.23
C MET A 137 -2.91 -12.42 -2.20
N SER A 138 -3.33 -13.70 -2.32
CA SER A 138 -2.64 -14.70 -3.17
C SER A 138 -2.68 -14.40 -4.68
N TYR A 139 -3.41 -13.39 -5.11
CA TYR A 139 -3.38 -12.89 -6.48
C TYR A 139 -2.15 -12.01 -6.78
N ILE A 140 -1.45 -11.57 -5.74
CA ILE A 140 -0.19 -10.82 -5.89
C ILE A 140 0.87 -11.81 -6.38
N GLY A 141 1.51 -11.47 -7.49
CA GLY A 141 2.68 -12.17 -7.98
C GLY A 141 3.95 -11.67 -7.28
N PRO A 142 5.13 -11.87 -7.89
CA PRO A 142 6.38 -11.47 -7.25
C PRO A 142 6.42 -9.97 -7.01
N ILE A 143 6.88 -9.59 -5.82
CA ILE A 143 7.17 -8.21 -5.46
C ILE A 143 8.63 -7.94 -5.79
N VAL A 144 8.89 -7.14 -6.80
CA VAL A 144 10.24 -6.86 -7.31
C VAL A 144 10.71 -5.46 -6.90
N ASN A 145 12.00 -5.18 -7.06
CA ASN A 145 12.63 -3.90 -6.72
C ASN A 145 12.27 -3.42 -5.30
N ARG A 146 12.33 -4.34 -4.34
CA ARG A 146 12.10 -4.05 -2.93
C ARG A 146 13.24 -3.19 -2.40
N ARG A 147 12.96 -1.95 -2.08
CA ARG A 147 13.94 -0.98 -1.61
C ARG A 147 13.46 -0.35 -0.31
N VAL A 148 13.85 -0.94 0.82
CA VAL A 148 13.62 -0.38 2.16
C VAL A 148 14.93 0.25 2.60
N PHE A 149 14.98 1.57 2.67
CA PHE A 149 16.25 2.30 2.76
C PHE A 149 16.20 3.51 3.70
N ALA A 150 15.04 3.95 4.09
CA ALA A 150 14.89 5.10 4.98
C ALA A 150 14.21 4.67 6.27
N ALA A 151 14.88 4.89 7.39
CA ALA A 151 14.34 4.67 8.72
C ALA A 151 14.73 5.80 9.64
N ASP A 152 13.83 6.19 10.52
CA ASP A 152 14.04 7.19 11.55
C ASP A 152 13.89 6.56 12.94
N PRO A 153 14.99 6.34 13.68
CA PRO A 153 14.93 5.81 15.04
C PRO A 153 14.13 6.66 16.03
N VAL A 154 13.96 7.95 15.77
CA VAL A 154 13.23 8.84 16.67
C VAL A 154 11.73 8.58 16.59
N THR A 155 11.20 8.49 15.40
CA THR A 155 9.77 8.25 15.19
C THR A 155 9.42 6.79 14.97
N GLY A 156 10.40 5.92 14.70
CA GLY A 156 10.16 4.53 14.31
C GLY A 156 9.54 4.41 12.90
N LEU A 157 9.59 5.47 12.10
CA LEU A 157 9.09 5.42 10.72
C LEU A 157 10.11 4.76 9.80
N VAL A 158 9.60 3.90 8.91
CA VAL A 158 10.38 3.23 7.87
C VAL A 158 9.69 3.38 6.54
N MET A 159 10.45 3.73 5.49
CA MET A 159 9.90 3.86 4.14
C MET A 159 10.52 2.83 3.20
N GLY A 160 9.67 2.19 2.41
CA GLY A 160 10.03 1.28 1.33
C GLY A 160 9.32 1.62 0.03
N LEU A 161 9.99 1.32 -1.08
CA LEU A 161 9.44 1.37 -2.42
C LEU A 161 9.55 -0.01 -3.05
N SER A 162 8.55 -0.39 -3.82
CA SER A 162 8.46 -1.72 -4.42
C SER A 162 7.59 -1.71 -5.66
N HIS A 163 7.63 -2.78 -6.42
CA HIS A 163 6.82 -2.96 -7.62
C HIS A 163 6.15 -4.32 -7.57
N PHE A 164 4.84 -4.31 -7.40
CA PHE A 164 4.02 -5.52 -7.31
C PHE A 164 3.63 -5.96 -8.72
N ARG A 165 3.88 -7.22 -9.04
CA ARG A 165 3.41 -7.84 -10.27
C ARG A 165 2.09 -8.57 -10.00
N HIS A 166 1.12 -8.39 -10.87
CA HIS A 166 -0.16 -9.09 -10.81
C HIS A 166 -0.41 -9.77 -12.15
N PRO A 167 0.23 -10.94 -12.40
CA PRO A 167 0.09 -11.65 -13.66
C PRO A 167 -1.31 -12.22 -13.87
N MET A 168 -2.09 -12.37 -12.79
CA MET A 168 -3.41 -12.96 -12.77
C MET A 168 -3.46 -14.40 -13.34
N ASP A 169 -2.35 -15.13 -13.24
CA ASP A 169 -2.24 -16.53 -13.70
C ASP A 169 -3.15 -17.46 -12.90
N THR A 170 -3.46 -17.10 -11.66
CA THR A 170 -4.36 -17.84 -10.78
C THR A 170 -5.42 -16.90 -10.21
N PRO A 171 -6.39 -16.46 -11.03
CA PRO A 171 -7.39 -15.50 -10.58
C PRO A 171 -8.36 -16.09 -9.55
N ARG A 172 -8.44 -17.43 -9.46
CA ARG A 172 -9.29 -18.15 -8.53
C ARG A 172 -8.44 -19.01 -7.59
N TYR A 173 -8.52 -18.72 -6.29
CA TYR A 173 -7.69 -19.34 -5.27
C TYR A 173 -8.46 -19.55 -3.97
N GLU A 174 -7.91 -20.38 -3.09
CA GLU A 174 -8.51 -20.68 -1.78
C GLU A 174 -8.11 -19.61 -0.76
N VAL A 175 -9.07 -19.16 0.04
CA VAL A 175 -8.89 -18.28 1.20
C VAL A 175 -9.32 -18.97 2.48
N ILE A 176 -8.74 -18.54 3.59
CA ILE A 176 -9.03 -19.06 4.94
C ILE A 176 -9.87 -18.04 5.70
N ASN A 177 -11.04 -18.45 6.14
CA ASN A 177 -11.93 -17.62 6.95
C ASN A 177 -11.48 -17.59 8.41
N THR A 178 -11.98 -16.63 9.18
CA THR A 178 -11.70 -16.49 10.62
C THR A 178 -12.16 -17.68 11.47
N ASP A 179 -13.13 -18.46 10.98
CA ASP A 179 -13.59 -19.71 11.62
C ASP A 179 -12.79 -20.95 11.19
N GLY A 180 -11.69 -20.76 10.41
CA GLY A 180 -10.85 -21.82 9.87
C GLY A 180 -11.43 -22.53 8.66
N THR A 181 -12.65 -22.22 8.23
CA THR A 181 -13.22 -22.78 7.00
C THR A 181 -12.54 -22.20 5.78
N ARG A 182 -12.56 -22.94 4.66
CA ARG A 182 -11.96 -22.51 3.39
C ARG A 182 -13.04 -22.16 2.39
N ALA A 183 -12.76 -21.15 1.58
CA ALA A 183 -13.64 -20.70 0.51
C ALA A 183 -12.84 -20.40 -0.73
N MET A 184 -13.48 -20.55 -1.90
CA MET A 184 -12.86 -20.10 -3.16
C MET A 184 -13.15 -18.62 -3.34
N PHE A 185 -12.08 -17.87 -3.62
CA PHE A 185 -12.12 -16.46 -3.95
C PHE A 185 -11.73 -16.27 -5.42
N GLU A 186 -12.29 -15.27 -6.07
CA GLU A 186 -11.99 -14.96 -7.47
C GLU A 186 -11.72 -13.47 -7.62
N MET A 187 -10.52 -13.13 -8.08
CA MET A 187 -10.13 -11.77 -8.43
C MET A 187 -10.32 -11.57 -9.93
N LYS A 188 -11.09 -10.54 -10.31
CA LYS A 188 -11.49 -10.30 -11.72
C LYS A 188 -10.81 -9.05 -12.26
N PHE A 189 -9.49 -9.08 -12.32
CA PHE A 189 -8.70 -8.05 -12.97
C PHE A 189 -7.96 -8.62 -14.18
N GLU A 190 -7.75 -7.78 -15.18
CA GLU A 190 -6.72 -8.03 -16.19
C GLU A 190 -5.33 -7.93 -15.55
N PRO A 191 -4.29 -8.57 -16.12
CA PRO A 191 -2.94 -8.43 -15.60
C PRO A 191 -2.51 -6.96 -15.50
N PHE A 192 -1.91 -6.60 -14.37
CA PHE A 192 -1.43 -5.24 -14.11
C PHE A 192 -0.21 -5.25 -13.19
N ASP A 193 0.48 -4.12 -13.12
CA ASP A 193 1.50 -3.84 -12.14
C ASP A 193 1.03 -2.76 -11.17
N LEU A 194 1.60 -2.75 -9.97
CA LEU A 194 1.32 -1.75 -8.96
C LEU A 194 2.62 -1.27 -8.35
N PRO A 195 3.23 -0.20 -8.93
CA PRO A 195 4.27 0.54 -8.22
C PRO A 195 3.72 1.07 -6.91
N ALA A 196 4.43 0.83 -5.81
CA ALA A 196 3.95 1.14 -4.47
C ALA A 196 5.02 1.73 -3.57
N ALA A 197 4.60 2.61 -2.69
CA ALA A 197 5.35 3.12 -1.56
C ALA A 197 4.66 2.68 -0.26
N HIS A 198 5.46 2.30 0.73
CA HIS A 198 4.97 1.94 2.06
C HIS A 198 5.71 2.75 3.11
N VAL A 199 4.97 3.23 4.10
CA VAL A 199 5.54 3.78 5.33
C VAL A 199 5.00 2.94 6.49
N TYR A 200 5.90 2.42 7.30
CA TYR A 200 5.60 1.63 8.48
C TYR A 200 5.89 2.45 9.73
N LYS A 201 5.00 2.40 10.71
CA LYS A 201 5.23 2.89 12.06
C LYS A 201 5.57 1.71 12.97
N ILE A 202 6.79 1.67 13.45
CA ILE A 202 7.29 0.64 14.36
C ILE A 202 7.41 1.25 15.75
N GLY A 203 6.75 0.63 16.73
CA GLY A 203 6.78 1.06 18.12
C GLY A 203 8.06 0.63 18.84
N GLY A 204 8.26 1.12 20.07
CA GLY A 204 9.37 0.70 20.94
C GLY A 204 9.29 -0.77 21.36
N ASP A 205 8.13 -1.40 21.22
CA ASP A 205 7.92 -2.82 21.41
C ASP A 205 8.39 -3.69 20.22
N GLY A 206 8.91 -3.07 19.15
CA GLY A 206 9.37 -3.74 17.95
C GLY A 206 8.25 -4.20 17.01
N LYS A 207 7.03 -3.75 17.24
CA LYS A 207 5.88 -4.13 16.42
C LYS A 207 5.41 -3.01 15.49
N VAL A 208 4.74 -3.40 14.42
CA VAL A 208 4.18 -2.48 13.43
C VAL A 208 2.75 -2.11 13.82
N HIS A 209 2.54 -0.85 14.13
CA HIS A 209 1.25 -0.29 14.55
C HIS A 209 0.48 0.35 13.40
N GLU A 210 1.18 0.96 12.44
CA GLU A 210 0.53 1.58 11.29
C GLU A 210 1.29 1.30 10.00
N ILE A 211 0.53 1.16 8.91
CA ILE A 211 1.04 1.02 7.55
C ILE A 211 0.31 2.02 6.66
N GLU A 212 1.06 2.91 6.04
CA GLU A 212 0.58 3.72 4.92
C GLU A 212 1.06 3.12 3.61
N ALA A 213 0.15 2.72 2.76
CA ALA A 213 0.43 2.25 1.41
C ALA A 213 -0.10 3.27 0.39
N SER A 214 0.71 3.57 -0.60
CA SER A 214 0.30 4.37 -1.75
C SER A 214 0.74 3.65 -3.01
N GLY A 215 -0.16 3.52 -3.97
CA GLY A 215 0.12 2.83 -5.22
C GLY A 215 -0.86 3.20 -6.32
N PHE A 216 -0.51 2.88 -7.54
CA PHE A 216 -1.39 3.06 -8.70
C PHE A 216 -1.26 1.87 -9.65
N MET A 217 -2.36 1.54 -10.32
CA MET A 217 -2.35 0.50 -11.34
C MET A 217 -1.60 0.99 -12.59
N ALA A 218 -0.61 0.22 -13.01
CA ALA A 218 0.15 0.41 -14.24
C ALA A 218 -0.07 -0.77 -15.19
N PRO A 219 0.18 -0.62 -16.50
CA PRO A 219 0.15 -1.75 -17.42
C PRO A 219 1.08 -2.87 -16.98
N TYR A 220 0.67 -4.11 -17.18
CA TYR A 220 1.49 -5.28 -16.81
C TYR A 220 2.85 -5.26 -17.54
N ASN A 221 3.91 -5.63 -16.81
CA ASN A 221 5.30 -5.52 -17.26
C ASN A 221 5.80 -4.09 -17.48
N SER A 222 5.21 -3.11 -16.80
CA SER A 222 5.74 -1.76 -16.80
C SER A 222 7.17 -1.73 -16.25
N PRO A 223 8.05 -0.85 -16.78
CA PRO A 223 9.37 -0.62 -16.21
C PRO A 223 9.23 -0.07 -14.78
N THR A 224 10.21 -0.40 -13.94
CA THR A 224 10.21 0.04 -12.54
C THR A 224 10.82 1.42 -12.37
N GLY A 225 11.52 1.92 -13.41
CA GLY A 225 12.29 3.17 -13.38
C GLY A 225 13.69 3.02 -12.78
N TRP A 226 14.11 1.77 -12.47
CA TRP A 226 15.40 1.44 -11.86
C TRP A 226 16.09 0.26 -12.56
N GLU A 227 15.86 0.10 -13.85
CA GLU A 227 16.54 -0.85 -14.72
C GLU A 227 17.99 -0.45 -15.01
#